data_2de341ee9cd3b249d1204534b15ca26d
#
_entry.id   2de341ee9cd3b249d1204534b15ca26d
#
_cell.length_a   1.000
_cell.length_b   1.000
_cell.length_c   1.000
_cell.angle_alpha   90.00
_cell.angle_beta   90.00
_cell.angle_gamma   90.00
#
_symmetry.space_group_name_H-M   'P 1'
#
loop_
_entity.id
_entity.type
_entity.pdbx_description
1 polymer ?
#
loop_
_entity_poly.entity_id
_entity_poly.type
_entity_poly.pdbx_seq_one_letter_code
_entity_poly.pdbx_strand_id
1 'polypeptide(L)'
;MSEIKQIAVLMFLTLTISVLGLMLITYLPFFTEGEVVVDEYKAFFYVNGTLIENYVYEVKHSNRFRMLYRVWDAPLSITQLNEPSIQFLNASINGEAFVYLKDFQGVVWLQNSSNKSLINEVESLAYLNEVGIFNPEGFKAGKYNVTYAFKIYPPIEYDENYCHLNLKFADEHLTYRKVELTLKNANYVLKVFPHPPSLKIFEKENEIVFYGSSNKNELLELEILFKKDVLNVINGFPEKVNNIAELTFKINRYELIQYSLSLILLRIVQSLSLAIPFLFLFVYIAYGREKRFIVPKYLSVTPNNKLKPWFVNLVFKSDPLNFDEDGFYATLLDLHKRGKIKIEAKNNRGLKIQLLNEEGLDVYEKRVIKFLKSLSRNNVVDTDEVKKLVEILSLNRELEWKLLELKDELLYLIKRAERNAAEPYVISGRKMLIPFISISIFLLLASILLALNSLFYSISTILLANSFIPLIQSLIALGFPSTLFGKWRHSFYKEKLEWDAFKRFLSDLALIKKYSPKDLSIWGEWLIYGTALGVGDNVIKAM
;
A
#
# COMPACT_ATOMS: atom_id res chain seq x y z
N MET A 1 -6.37 -19.52 20.86
CA MET A 1 -5.97 -18.27 21.56
C MET A 1 -7.22 -17.63 22.14
N SER A 2 -7.22 -17.08 23.37
CA SER A 2 -8.43 -16.41 23.91
C SER A 2 -8.75 -15.15 23.11
N GLU A 3 -10.04 -14.75 23.04
CA GLU A 3 -10.49 -13.55 22.33
C GLU A 3 -9.73 -12.31 22.73
N ILE A 4 -9.50 -12.13 24.05
CA ILE A 4 -8.73 -10.98 24.58
C ILE A 4 -7.30 -10.97 24.02
N LYS A 5 -6.66 -12.14 23.89
CA LYS A 5 -5.34 -12.23 23.26
C LYS A 5 -5.40 -11.93 21.77
N GLN A 6 -6.46 -12.36 21.08
CA GLN A 6 -6.64 -12.10 19.64
C GLN A 6 -6.79 -10.59 19.38
N ILE A 7 -7.67 -9.91 20.12
CA ILE A 7 -7.86 -8.46 19.94
C ILE A 7 -6.61 -7.67 20.35
N ALA A 8 -5.91 -8.08 21.41
CA ALA A 8 -4.66 -7.46 21.81
C ALA A 8 -3.57 -7.59 20.73
N VAL A 9 -3.43 -8.76 20.11
CA VAL A 9 -2.50 -8.99 18.99
C VAL A 9 -2.90 -8.17 17.78
N LEU A 10 -4.19 -8.13 17.41
CA LEU A 10 -4.67 -7.32 16.30
C LEU A 10 -4.39 -5.84 16.52
N MET A 11 -4.70 -5.32 17.71
CA MET A 11 -4.39 -3.92 18.07
C MET A 11 -2.90 -3.62 18.00
N PHE A 12 -2.07 -4.49 18.56
CA PHE A 12 -0.63 -4.32 18.52
C PHE A 12 -0.10 -4.28 17.09
N LEU A 13 -0.49 -5.24 16.26
CA LEU A 13 -0.07 -5.29 14.84
C LEU A 13 -0.52 -4.05 14.07
N THR A 14 -1.79 -3.69 14.18
CA THR A 14 -2.34 -2.55 13.42
C THR A 14 -1.79 -1.22 13.91
N LEU A 15 -1.57 -1.04 15.22
CA LEU A 15 -0.95 0.16 15.78
C LEU A 15 0.54 0.27 15.38
N THR A 16 1.27 -0.84 15.42
CA THR A 16 2.67 -0.89 14.97
C THR A 16 2.79 -0.50 13.50
N ILE A 17 1.91 -1.01 12.64
CA ILE A 17 1.89 -0.66 11.21
C ILE A 17 1.56 0.83 11.02
N SER A 18 0.63 1.40 11.80
CA SER A 18 0.34 2.84 11.74
C SER A 18 1.57 3.66 12.10
N VAL A 19 2.16 3.41 13.26
CA VAL A 19 3.26 4.23 13.77
C VAL A 19 4.49 4.08 12.88
N LEU A 20 4.90 2.85 12.57
CA LEU A 20 6.07 2.59 11.73
C LEU A 20 5.83 3.04 10.29
N GLY A 21 4.63 2.81 9.73
CA GLY A 21 4.29 3.24 8.38
C GLY A 21 4.30 4.76 8.23
N LEU A 22 3.66 5.47 9.16
CA LEU A 22 3.65 6.94 9.16
C LEU A 22 5.06 7.51 9.37
N MET A 23 5.85 6.94 10.29
CA MET A 23 7.25 7.35 10.48
C MET A 23 8.07 7.11 9.22
N LEU A 24 8.02 5.89 8.65
CA LEU A 24 8.79 5.55 7.46
C LEU A 24 8.48 6.50 6.31
N ILE A 25 7.20 6.74 6.02
CA ILE A 25 6.78 7.61 4.92
C ILE A 25 7.21 9.06 5.18
N THR A 26 7.12 9.54 6.42
CA THR A 26 7.51 10.91 6.78
C THR A 26 9.02 11.12 6.65
N TYR A 27 9.82 10.14 7.04
CA TYR A 27 11.29 10.25 7.01
C TYR A 27 11.92 9.67 5.74
N LEU A 28 11.14 9.04 4.85
CA LEU A 28 11.64 8.46 3.61
C LEU A 28 12.41 9.47 2.74
N PRO A 29 11.96 10.72 2.55
CA PRO A 29 12.72 11.72 1.78
C PRO A 29 14.13 11.95 2.33
N PHE A 30 14.28 11.95 3.65
CA PHE A 30 15.58 12.10 4.30
C PHE A 30 16.53 10.93 4.04
N PHE A 31 16.00 9.69 4.05
CA PHE A 31 16.81 8.49 3.76
C PHE A 31 17.12 8.31 2.27
N THR A 32 16.31 8.88 1.40
CA THR A 32 16.48 8.81 -0.06
C THR A 32 17.17 10.04 -0.64
N GLU A 33 17.61 10.98 0.18
CA GLU A 33 18.47 12.08 -0.25
C GLU A 33 19.71 11.54 -0.98
N GLY A 34 20.07 12.16 -2.10
CA GLY A 34 21.27 11.80 -2.86
C GLY A 34 22.57 11.98 -2.05
N GLU A 35 23.68 11.57 -2.64
CA GLU A 35 25.03 11.75 -2.06
C GLU A 35 25.49 13.21 -2.10
N VAL A 36 24.84 14.04 -2.93
CA VAL A 36 24.96 15.50 -2.96
C VAL A 36 23.57 16.08 -2.73
N VAL A 37 23.46 17.04 -1.85
CA VAL A 37 22.23 17.81 -1.56
C VAL A 37 22.56 19.29 -1.48
N VAL A 38 21.54 20.13 -1.63
CA VAL A 38 21.64 21.55 -1.37
C VAL A 38 21.06 21.81 0.02
N ASP A 39 21.93 22.11 0.98
CA ASP A 39 21.54 22.38 2.37
C ASP A 39 20.75 23.69 2.48
N GLU A 40 21.15 24.71 1.71
CA GLU A 40 20.45 25.98 1.61
C GLU A 40 20.54 26.53 0.17
N TYR A 41 19.39 26.90 -0.38
CA TYR A 41 19.22 27.58 -1.65
C TYR A 41 18.57 28.93 -1.41
N LYS A 42 19.24 30.02 -1.80
CA LYS A 42 18.72 31.40 -1.74
C LYS A 42 18.75 32.01 -3.12
N ALA A 43 17.63 32.56 -3.58
CA ALA A 43 17.54 33.27 -4.83
C ALA A 43 16.95 34.66 -4.61
N PHE A 44 17.61 35.67 -5.18
CA PHE A 44 17.17 37.04 -5.17
C PHE A 44 16.87 37.47 -6.60
N PHE A 45 15.62 37.63 -6.92
CA PHE A 45 15.18 38.16 -8.21
C PHE A 45 14.79 39.62 -8.10
N TYR A 46 15.43 40.43 -8.87
CA TYR A 46 15.12 41.86 -9.02
C TYR A 46 14.21 42.07 -10.22
N VAL A 47 13.19 42.91 -10.11
CA VAL A 47 12.21 43.14 -11.19
C VAL A 47 12.86 43.62 -12.49
N ASN A 48 14.07 44.15 -12.44
CA ASN A 48 14.83 44.51 -13.65
C ASN A 48 15.37 43.27 -14.43
N GLY A 49 15.15 42.05 -13.96
CA GLY A 49 15.63 40.81 -14.57
C GLY A 49 16.96 40.29 -14.02
N THR A 50 17.56 40.94 -13.01
CA THR A 50 18.77 40.40 -12.37
C THR A 50 18.39 39.29 -11.40
N LEU A 51 19.04 38.13 -11.50
CA LEU A 51 18.90 37.00 -10.59
C LEU A 51 20.25 36.68 -9.93
N ILE A 52 20.25 36.55 -8.61
CA ILE A 52 21.39 36.06 -7.84
C ILE A 52 20.97 34.80 -7.11
N GLU A 53 21.67 33.72 -7.37
CA GLU A 53 21.42 32.41 -6.72
C GLU A 53 22.61 32.02 -5.85
N ASN A 54 22.33 31.66 -4.59
CA ASN A 54 23.32 31.18 -3.64
C ASN A 54 22.98 29.72 -3.26
N TYR A 55 23.92 28.84 -3.48
CA TYR A 55 23.82 27.41 -3.15
C TYR A 55 24.82 27.06 -2.04
N VAL A 56 24.35 26.34 -1.04
CA VAL A 56 25.20 25.65 -0.08
C VAL A 56 25.09 24.16 -0.39
N TYR A 57 25.98 23.64 -1.23
CA TYR A 57 26.05 22.21 -1.52
C TYR A 57 26.67 21.44 -0.35
N GLU A 58 26.11 20.29 0.01
CA GLU A 58 26.70 19.32 0.91
C GLU A 58 27.06 18.05 0.11
N VAL A 59 28.36 17.77 -0.01
CA VAL A 59 28.90 16.56 -0.60
C VAL A 59 29.17 15.56 0.51
N LYS A 60 28.50 14.41 0.50
CA LYS A 60 28.58 13.42 1.60
C LYS A 60 29.81 12.51 1.47
N HIS A 61 30.29 12.26 0.25
CA HIS A 61 31.40 11.35 -0.04
C HIS A 61 32.47 11.99 -0.92
N SER A 62 33.74 11.92 -0.49
CA SER A 62 34.87 12.51 -1.19
C SER A 62 35.14 11.86 -2.55
N ASN A 63 35.57 12.68 -3.52
CA ASN A 63 36.10 12.29 -4.82
C ASN A 63 35.14 11.49 -5.73
N ARG A 64 33.83 11.53 -5.45
CA ARG A 64 32.81 10.90 -6.30
C ARG A 64 32.22 11.84 -7.34
N PHE A 65 32.18 13.14 -7.03
CA PHE A 65 31.56 14.14 -7.86
C PHE A 65 32.62 15.17 -8.25
N ARG A 66 32.65 15.51 -9.54
CA ARG A 66 33.59 16.45 -10.11
C ARG A 66 32.95 17.76 -10.54
N MET A 67 31.58 17.76 -10.60
CA MET A 67 30.80 18.90 -11.04
C MET A 67 29.65 19.16 -10.07
N LEU A 68 29.41 20.43 -9.74
CA LEU A 68 28.22 20.94 -9.08
C LEU A 68 27.66 22.05 -9.98
N TYR A 69 26.43 21.90 -10.47
CA TYR A 69 25.95 22.66 -11.61
C TYR A 69 24.47 23.04 -11.56
N ARG A 70 24.11 23.97 -12.42
CA ARG A 70 22.78 24.48 -12.72
C ARG A 70 22.54 24.37 -14.23
N VAL A 71 21.48 23.71 -14.65
CA VAL A 71 21.03 23.65 -16.06
C VAL A 71 19.83 24.58 -16.24
N TRP A 72 19.77 25.26 -17.36
CA TRP A 72 18.67 26.14 -17.76
C TRP A 72 17.92 25.52 -18.96
N ASP A 73 16.58 25.60 -18.96
CA ASP A 73 15.77 25.24 -20.13
C ASP A 73 15.88 26.29 -21.25
N ALA A 74 16.03 27.55 -20.85
CA ALA A 74 16.22 28.65 -21.78
C ALA A 74 17.68 28.73 -22.27
N PRO A 75 17.94 29.29 -23.48
CA PRO A 75 19.27 29.49 -23.98
C PRO A 75 20.16 30.28 -23.00
N LEU A 76 21.29 29.69 -22.61
CA LEU A 76 22.31 30.32 -21.74
C LEU A 76 23.44 30.83 -22.59
N SER A 77 23.86 32.08 -22.36
CA SER A 77 24.96 32.71 -23.08
C SER A 77 25.73 33.69 -22.19
N ILE A 78 26.96 34.01 -22.56
CA ILE A 78 27.76 35.09 -21.92
C ILE A 78 27.27 36.48 -22.40
N THR A 79 26.74 36.56 -23.62
CA THR A 79 26.24 37.80 -24.21
C THR A 79 24.71 37.78 -24.29
N GLN A 80 24.10 38.96 -24.32
CA GLN A 80 22.67 39.09 -24.56
C GLN A 80 22.31 38.59 -25.97
N LEU A 81 21.23 37.78 -26.06
CA LEU A 81 20.66 37.27 -27.29
C LEU A 81 19.44 38.12 -27.71
N ASN A 82 19.03 37.99 -28.98
CA ASN A 82 17.81 38.62 -29.53
C ASN A 82 16.56 37.77 -29.39
N GLU A 83 16.54 36.86 -28.42
CA GLU A 83 15.46 35.96 -28.06
C GLU A 83 15.42 35.77 -26.54
N PRO A 84 14.31 35.21 -25.97
CA PRO A 84 14.26 34.90 -24.56
C PRO A 84 15.44 34.05 -24.14
N SER A 85 16.20 34.52 -23.14
CA SER A 85 17.50 33.93 -22.81
C SER A 85 17.96 34.29 -21.39
N ILE A 86 18.97 33.56 -20.94
CA ILE A 86 19.69 33.79 -19.69
C ILE A 86 21.11 34.21 -20.03
N GLN A 87 21.47 35.40 -19.60
CA GLN A 87 22.85 35.87 -19.69
C GLN A 87 23.58 35.57 -18.38
N PHE A 88 24.68 34.84 -18.47
CA PHE A 88 25.58 34.62 -17.35
C PHE A 88 26.42 35.90 -17.11
N LEU A 89 26.42 36.36 -15.87
CA LEU A 89 27.20 37.54 -15.48
C LEU A 89 28.48 37.16 -14.75
N ASN A 90 28.35 36.37 -13.69
CA ASN A 90 29.48 35.97 -12.85
C ASN A 90 29.13 34.76 -11.99
N ALA A 91 30.17 34.05 -11.53
CA ALA A 91 30.04 33.04 -10.46
C ALA A 91 31.24 33.15 -9.50
N SER A 92 30.98 32.72 -8.26
CA SER A 92 32.02 32.64 -7.23
C SER A 92 31.84 31.38 -6.39
N ILE A 93 32.97 30.83 -5.93
CA ILE A 93 33.01 29.66 -5.05
C ILE A 93 34.01 29.87 -3.92
N ASN A 94 33.72 29.36 -2.73
CA ASN A 94 34.70 29.19 -1.69
C ASN A 94 35.45 27.87 -1.87
N GLY A 95 36.66 27.88 -2.43
CA GLY A 95 37.48 26.67 -2.62
C GLY A 95 38.19 26.63 -3.97
N GLU A 96 39.01 25.59 -4.17
CA GLU A 96 39.77 25.37 -5.40
C GLU A 96 38.91 24.60 -6.41
N ALA A 97 38.27 25.30 -7.32
CA ALA A 97 37.52 24.73 -8.43
C ALA A 97 37.42 25.78 -9.57
N PHE A 98 37.14 25.31 -10.78
CA PHE A 98 36.99 26.15 -11.97
C PHE A 98 35.50 26.43 -12.22
N VAL A 99 35.12 27.67 -12.38
CA VAL A 99 33.81 28.02 -12.90
C VAL A 99 33.80 27.77 -14.39
N TYR A 100 32.77 27.08 -14.87
CA TYR A 100 32.56 26.81 -16.29
C TYR A 100 31.13 27.14 -16.70
N LEU A 101 30.99 27.37 -18.00
CA LEU A 101 29.71 27.50 -18.68
C LEU A 101 29.78 26.76 -20.00
N LYS A 102 28.74 25.98 -20.31
CA LYS A 102 28.46 25.42 -21.62
C LYS A 102 27.19 26.06 -22.16
N ASP A 103 27.34 26.86 -23.21
CA ASP A 103 26.24 27.67 -23.75
C ASP A 103 25.25 26.86 -24.59
N PHE A 104 24.24 27.53 -25.17
CA PHE A 104 23.21 26.95 -26.01
C PHE A 104 23.74 26.40 -27.34
N GLN A 105 24.93 26.81 -27.78
CA GLN A 105 25.61 26.28 -28.97
C GLN A 105 26.59 25.14 -28.65
N GLY A 106 26.78 24.81 -27.36
CA GLY A 106 27.72 23.80 -26.91
C GLY A 106 29.14 24.31 -26.71
N VAL A 107 29.36 25.61 -26.81
CA VAL A 107 30.70 26.22 -26.58
C VAL A 107 30.96 26.23 -25.09
N VAL A 108 32.13 25.70 -24.70
CA VAL A 108 32.57 25.70 -23.29
C VAL A 108 33.50 26.85 -23.01
N TRP A 109 33.20 27.58 -21.95
CA TRP A 109 34.02 28.63 -21.38
C TRP A 109 34.43 28.28 -19.96
N LEU A 110 35.71 28.48 -19.64
CA LEU A 110 36.28 28.33 -18.30
C LEU A 110 36.76 29.64 -17.75
N GLN A 111 36.36 30.03 -16.56
CA GLN A 111 36.81 31.23 -15.90
C GLN A 111 38.29 31.04 -15.48
N ASN A 112 39.13 32.03 -15.84
CA ASN A 112 40.54 32.08 -15.49
C ASN A 112 41.40 30.90 -15.99
N SER A 113 40.94 30.17 -17.00
CA SER A 113 41.73 29.06 -17.59
C SER A 113 41.49 28.94 -19.09
N SER A 114 42.59 28.83 -19.84
CA SER A 114 42.58 28.50 -21.27
C SER A 114 43.17 27.11 -21.54
N ASN A 115 43.21 26.25 -20.52
CA ASN A 115 43.72 24.88 -20.66
C ASN A 115 42.77 24.04 -21.48
N LYS A 116 43.18 23.71 -22.73
CA LYS A 116 42.40 22.93 -23.68
C LYS A 116 41.99 21.52 -23.15
N SER A 117 42.85 20.90 -22.33
CA SER A 117 42.53 19.58 -21.77
C SER A 117 41.35 19.67 -20.80
N LEU A 118 41.32 20.68 -19.93
CA LEU A 118 40.19 20.89 -19.01
C LEU A 118 38.92 21.30 -19.75
N ILE A 119 39.05 22.12 -20.81
CA ILE A 119 37.89 22.50 -21.64
C ILE A 119 37.26 21.27 -22.29
N ASN A 120 38.05 20.42 -22.94
CA ASN A 120 37.57 19.21 -23.57
C ASN A 120 36.90 18.25 -22.56
N GLU A 121 37.45 18.20 -21.34
CA GLU A 121 36.89 17.36 -20.28
C GLU A 121 35.52 17.86 -19.82
N VAL A 122 35.39 19.18 -19.57
CA VAL A 122 34.10 19.79 -19.23
C VAL A 122 33.13 19.67 -20.39
N GLU A 123 33.58 19.85 -21.66
CA GLU A 123 32.74 19.68 -22.83
C GLU A 123 32.09 18.30 -22.92
N SER A 124 32.83 17.25 -22.54
CA SER A 124 32.34 15.88 -22.54
C SER A 124 31.37 15.54 -21.39
N LEU A 125 31.42 16.31 -20.29
CA LEU A 125 30.65 16.01 -19.09
C LEU A 125 29.41 16.91 -18.94
N ALA A 126 29.50 18.18 -19.34
CA ALA A 126 28.46 19.18 -19.14
C ALA A 126 27.31 19.07 -20.14
N TYR A 127 26.10 19.35 -19.68
CA TYR A 127 24.91 19.50 -20.53
C TYR A 127 24.91 20.85 -21.27
N LEU A 128 24.04 20.99 -22.26
CA LEU A 128 23.76 22.30 -22.88
C LEU A 128 23.09 23.22 -21.86
N ASN A 129 23.33 24.52 -21.97
CA ASN A 129 22.78 25.54 -21.08
C ASN A 129 23.16 25.32 -19.60
N GLU A 130 24.35 24.83 -19.36
CA GLU A 130 24.83 24.50 -18.02
C GLU A 130 25.90 25.49 -17.55
N VAL A 131 25.77 25.90 -16.31
CA VAL A 131 26.83 26.63 -15.58
C VAL A 131 27.14 25.88 -14.30
N GLY A 132 28.39 25.77 -13.95
CA GLY A 132 28.78 25.04 -12.75
C GLY A 132 30.20 25.31 -12.31
N ILE A 133 30.60 24.55 -11.33
CA ILE A 133 31.96 24.47 -10.83
C ILE A 133 32.53 23.10 -11.06
N PHE A 134 33.74 23.03 -11.56
CA PHE A 134 34.43 21.79 -11.91
C PHE A 134 35.71 21.64 -11.08
N ASN A 135 35.83 20.51 -10.39
CA ASN A 135 37.06 20.11 -9.71
C ASN A 135 37.59 18.82 -10.36
N PRO A 136 38.73 18.90 -11.10
CA PRO A 136 39.30 17.75 -11.77
C PRO A 136 39.60 16.55 -10.84
N GLU A 137 39.98 16.84 -9.60
CA GLU A 137 40.33 15.82 -8.59
C GLU A 137 39.09 15.29 -7.82
N GLY A 138 37.93 15.91 -8.06
CA GLY A 138 36.69 15.63 -7.33
C GLY A 138 36.56 16.41 -6.03
N PHE A 139 35.30 16.68 -5.66
CA PHE A 139 35.00 17.39 -4.42
C PHE A 139 35.22 16.47 -3.22
N LYS A 140 35.86 16.98 -2.17
CA LYS A 140 35.95 16.30 -0.86
C LYS A 140 34.59 16.37 -0.16
N ALA A 141 34.34 15.44 0.80
CA ALA A 141 33.18 15.55 1.66
C ALA A 141 33.20 16.88 2.45
N GLY A 142 32.10 17.63 2.41
CA GLY A 142 32.02 18.95 3.02
C GLY A 142 30.97 19.84 2.38
N LYS A 143 30.96 21.12 2.81
CA LYS A 143 30.03 22.13 2.30
C LYS A 143 30.73 23.11 1.38
N TYR A 144 30.09 23.41 0.25
CA TYR A 144 30.59 24.34 -0.79
C TYR A 144 29.55 25.40 -1.04
N ASN A 145 29.97 26.68 -0.86
CA ASN A 145 29.13 27.84 -1.13
C ASN A 145 29.41 28.31 -2.55
N VAL A 146 28.38 28.33 -3.37
CA VAL A 146 28.45 28.78 -4.77
C VAL A 146 27.44 29.87 -4.99
N THR A 147 27.87 30.96 -5.58
CA THR A 147 27.00 32.05 -5.98
C THR A 147 27.06 32.23 -7.49
N TYR A 148 25.89 32.30 -8.12
CA TYR A 148 25.73 32.63 -9.54
C TYR A 148 24.98 33.94 -9.66
N ALA A 149 25.35 34.75 -10.65
CA ALA A 149 24.64 35.96 -11.04
C ALA A 149 24.26 35.87 -12.53
N PHE A 150 23.01 36.18 -12.81
CA PHE A 150 22.43 36.12 -14.14
C PHE A 150 21.65 37.39 -14.45
N LYS A 151 21.49 37.67 -15.75
CA LYS A 151 20.49 38.60 -16.29
C LYS A 151 19.49 37.78 -17.11
N ILE A 152 18.25 37.78 -16.69
CA ILE A 152 17.17 37.07 -17.35
C ILE A 152 16.45 38.00 -18.31
N TYR A 153 16.27 37.58 -19.55
CA TYR A 153 15.47 38.23 -20.58
C TYR A 153 14.28 37.32 -20.88
N PRO A 154 13.21 37.36 -20.08
CA PRO A 154 12.14 36.40 -20.15
C PRO A 154 11.15 36.72 -21.27
N PRO A 155 10.38 35.75 -21.76
CA PRO A 155 9.09 36.00 -22.38
C PRO A 155 8.16 36.64 -21.35
N ILE A 156 7.41 37.67 -21.74
CA ILE A 156 6.48 38.40 -20.85
C ILE A 156 5.14 38.49 -21.56
N GLU A 157 4.13 37.86 -21.01
CA GLU A 157 2.78 37.99 -21.50
C GLU A 157 2.16 39.28 -20.93
N TYR A 158 1.43 40.05 -21.77
CA TYR A 158 0.77 41.24 -21.30
C TYR A 158 -0.58 41.53 -22.00
N ASP A 159 -1.48 42.19 -21.27
CA ASP A 159 -2.71 42.77 -21.80
C ASP A 159 -2.77 44.28 -21.61
N GLU A 160 -3.96 44.88 -21.58
CA GLU A 160 -4.13 46.32 -21.41
C GLU A 160 -3.69 46.81 -20.03
N ASN A 161 -3.82 45.99 -19.00
CA ASN A 161 -3.66 46.37 -17.58
C ASN A 161 -2.55 45.61 -16.85
N TYR A 162 -2.24 44.38 -17.27
CA TYR A 162 -1.44 43.41 -16.52
C TYR A 162 -0.32 42.82 -17.36
N CYS A 163 0.70 42.33 -16.65
CA CYS A 163 1.76 41.51 -17.21
C CYS A 163 1.92 40.25 -16.37
N HIS A 164 2.24 39.14 -17.02
CA HIS A 164 2.50 37.87 -16.41
C HIS A 164 3.91 37.39 -16.72
N LEU A 165 4.58 36.88 -15.72
CA LEU A 165 5.89 36.26 -15.83
C LEU A 165 5.89 34.95 -15.07
N ASN A 166 6.34 33.92 -15.74
CA ASN A 166 6.64 32.64 -15.12
C ASN A 166 8.15 32.51 -14.88
N LEU A 167 8.57 32.48 -13.63
CA LEU A 167 9.97 32.43 -13.21
C LEU A 167 10.28 31.05 -12.61
N LYS A 168 10.81 30.16 -13.45
CA LYS A 168 11.24 28.82 -13.05
C LYS A 168 12.66 28.87 -12.46
N PHE A 169 12.78 28.50 -11.18
CA PHE A 169 14.07 28.38 -10.50
C PHE A 169 14.67 26.99 -10.68
N ALA A 170 13.87 25.94 -10.58
CA ALA A 170 14.33 24.56 -10.74
C ALA A 170 13.17 23.59 -11.03
N ASP A 171 13.46 22.51 -11.75
CA ASP A 171 12.54 21.36 -11.95
C ASP A 171 13.30 20.01 -11.87
N GLU A 172 14.39 19.85 -12.60
CA GLU A 172 15.29 18.71 -12.49
C GLU A 172 16.48 19.05 -11.59
N HIS A 173 16.30 18.91 -10.29
CA HIS A 173 17.30 19.37 -9.31
C HIS A 173 17.49 18.41 -8.14
N LEU A 174 18.58 18.61 -7.39
CA LEU A 174 18.85 17.95 -6.12
C LEU A 174 17.82 18.36 -5.06
N THR A 175 17.72 17.62 -3.97
CA THR A 175 16.92 18.04 -2.81
C THR A 175 17.46 19.36 -2.24
N TYR A 176 16.60 20.36 -2.12
CA TYR A 176 16.88 21.63 -1.43
C TYR A 176 16.23 21.57 -0.05
N ARG A 177 17.03 21.39 1.01
CA ARG A 177 16.52 21.27 2.40
C ARG A 177 15.90 22.56 2.90
N LYS A 178 16.48 23.70 2.50
CA LYS A 178 15.98 25.03 2.80
C LYS A 178 15.95 25.85 1.53
N VAL A 179 14.82 26.47 1.26
CA VAL A 179 14.62 27.38 0.12
C VAL A 179 14.21 28.73 0.66
N GLU A 180 14.87 29.76 0.17
CA GLU A 180 14.52 31.17 0.38
C GLU A 180 14.53 31.90 -0.98
N LEU A 181 13.34 32.26 -1.48
CA LEU A 181 13.21 33.04 -2.70
C LEU A 181 12.77 34.45 -2.32
N THR A 182 13.47 35.48 -2.81
CA THR A 182 13.16 36.87 -2.53
C THR A 182 12.94 37.64 -3.82
N LEU A 183 11.73 38.19 -3.97
CA LEU A 183 11.43 39.18 -5.01
C LEU A 183 11.79 40.58 -4.48
N LYS A 184 12.75 41.23 -5.13
CA LYS A 184 13.20 42.58 -4.81
C LYS A 184 12.49 43.59 -5.70
N ASN A 185 12.26 44.82 -5.20
CA ASN A 185 11.54 45.89 -5.89
C ASN A 185 10.11 45.52 -6.25
N ALA A 186 9.40 44.92 -5.28
CA ALA A 186 8.08 44.30 -5.46
C ALA A 186 6.92 45.31 -5.66
N ASN A 187 7.15 46.59 -5.82
CA ASN A 187 6.14 47.66 -5.99
C ASN A 187 5.22 47.43 -7.22
N TYR A 188 5.71 46.74 -8.23
CA TYR A 188 4.96 46.38 -9.45
C TYR A 188 4.16 45.09 -9.32
N VAL A 189 4.44 44.30 -8.29
CA VAL A 189 3.82 42.97 -8.08
C VAL A 189 2.41 43.15 -7.56
N LEU A 190 1.42 42.49 -8.22
CA LEU A 190 0.04 42.44 -7.78
C LEU A 190 -0.27 41.14 -7.04
N LYS A 191 0.22 40.05 -7.57
CA LYS A 191 0.01 38.71 -6.99
C LYS A 191 1.15 37.77 -7.39
N VAL A 192 1.50 36.86 -6.50
CA VAL A 192 2.44 35.77 -6.79
C VAL A 192 1.80 34.44 -6.40
N PHE A 193 2.01 33.45 -7.24
CA PHE A 193 1.59 32.07 -7.03
C PHE A 193 2.86 31.21 -6.98
N PRO A 194 3.26 30.76 -5.79
CA PRO A 194 4.44 29.90 -5.64
C PRO A 194 4.11 28.45 -5.99
N HIS A 195 5.01 27.78 -6.66
CA HIS A 195 5.03 26.35 -6.91
C HIS A 195 6.31 25.74 -6.30
N PRO A 196 6.19 24.85 -5.31
CA PRO A 196 4.96 24.29 -4.74
C PRO A 196 4.21 25.30 -3.84
N PRO A 197 2.86 25.15 -3.70
CA PRO A 197 2.06 26.01 -2.82
C PRO A 197 2.38 25.88 -1.33
N SER A 198 3.30 24.97 -0.96
CA SER A 198 3.80 24.78 0.41
C SER A 198 4.72 25.90 0.89
N LEU A 199 5.25 26.72 -0.02
CA LEU A 199 6.12 27.83 0.32
C LEU A 199 5.36 28.89 1.12
N LYS A 200 5.91 29.26 2.28
CA LYS A 200 5.35 30.30 3.16
C LYS A 200 5.73 31.67 2.64
N ILE A 201 4.77 32.57 2.54
CA ILE A 201 4.94 33.90 1.98
C ILE A 201 5.04 34.91 3.13
N PHE A 202 6.04 35.78 3.06
CA PHE A 202 6.23 36.92 3.96
C PHE A 202 6.42 38.17 3.14
N GLU A 203 5.48 39.10 3.24
CA GLU A 203 5.52 40.39 2.55
C GLU A 203 6.20 41.46 3.44
N LYS A 204 7.17 42.20 2.88
CA LYS A 204 7.81 43.36 3.44
C LYS A 204 7.58 44.55 2.51
N GLU A 205 7.89 45.74 2.97
CA GLU A 205 7.55 47.02 2.29
C GLU A 205 7.93 47.08 0.78
N ASN A 206 9.01 46.43 0.38
CA ASN A 206 9.45 46.37 -1.04
C ASN A 206 9.99 45.00 -1.44
N GLU A 207 9.68 43.97 -0.68
CA GLU A 207 10.16 42.61 -0.90
C GLU A 207 9.09 41.59 -0.55
N ILE A 208 9.05 40.53 -1.34
CA ILE A 208 8.23 39.33 -1.01
C ILE A 208 9.18 38.16 -0.87
N VAL A 209 9.15 37.51 0.29
CA VAL A 209 10.04 36.40 0.61
C VAL A 209 9.24 35.09 0.76
N PHE A 210 9.74 34.03 0.14
CA PHE A 210 9.14 32.69 0.17
C PHE A 210 10.11 31.76 0.88
N TYR A 211 9.62 31.01 1.86
CA TYR A 211 10.40 30.04 2.62
C TYR A 211 9.81 28.65 2.53
N GLY A 212 10.67 27.65 2.38
CA GLY A 212 10.25 26.25 2.37
C GLY A 212 11.39 25.27 2.16
N SER A 213 11.06 24.19 1.50
CA SER A 213 11.98 23.17 1.00
C SER A 213 11.48 22.69 -0.36
N SER A 214 12.35 22.09 -1.17
CA SER A 214 11.97 21.46 -2.42
C SER A 214 12.60 20.07 -2.50
N ASN A 215 11.80 19.06 -2.77
CA ASN A 215 12.29 17.70 -2.94
C ASN A 215 13.00 17.55 -4.29
N LYS A 216 13.79 16.49 -4.44
CA LYS A 216 14.44 16.18 -5.71
C LYS A 216 13.42 16.17 -6.85
N ASN A 217 13.72 16.89 -7.94
CA ASN A 217 12.88 17.02 -9.14
C ASN A 217 11.47 17.58 -8.88
N GLU A 218 11.29 18.40 -7.84
CA GLU A 218 10.05 19.11 -7.58
C GLU A 218 10.10 20.49 -8.26
N LEU A 219 9.03 20.88 -8.96
CA LEU A 219 8.96 22.19 -9.62
C LEU A 219 9.07 23.32 -8.59
N LEU A 220 10.09 24.17 -8.75
CA LEU A 220 10.29 25.36 -7.95
C LEU A 220 10.15 26.59 -8.86
N GLU A 221 9.02 27.28 -8.75
CA GLU A 221 8.63 28.33 -9.67
C GLU A 221 7.80 29.39 -8.98
N LEU A 222 7.85 30.63 -9.47
CA LEU A 222 6.96 31.72 -9.09
C LEU A 222 6.25 32.23 -10.34
N GLU A 223 4.92 32.07 -10.41
CA GLU A 223 4.09 32.81 -11.36
C GLU A 223 3.75 34.17 -10.78
N ILE A 224 4.07 35.22 -11.50
CA ILE A 224 3.98 36.59 -11.00
C ILE A 224 3.07 37.39 -11.92
N LEU A 225 2.03 37.98 -11.34
CA LEU A 225 1.17 38.97 -11.98
C LEU A 225 1.62 40.37 -11.56
N PHE A 226 1.99 41.20 -12.54
CA PHE A 226 2.44 42.56 -12.36
C PHE A 226 1.44 43.57 -12.91
N LYS A 227 1.59 44.84 -12.47
CA LYS A 227 1.06 46.02 -13.18
C LYS A 227 1.78 46.15 -14.52
N LYS A 228 1.09 46.65 -15.56
CA LYS A 228 1.67 46.80 -16.91
C LYS A 228 2.92 47.67 -16.94
N ASP A 229 3.02 48.64 -16.03
CA ASP A 229 4.18 49.57 -15.95
C ASP A 229 5.51 48.83 -15.73
N VAL A 230 5.49 47.57 -15.32
CA VAL A 230 6.69 46.73 -15.18
C VAL A 230 7.47 46.61 -16.49
N LEU A 231 6.79 46.70 -17.65
CA LEU A 231 7.42 46.64 -18.97
C LEU A 231 8.46 47.77 -19.20
N ASN A 232 8.39 48.84 -18.43
CA ASN A 232 9.38 49.92 -18.48
C ASN A 232 10.65 49.61 -17.66
N VAL A 233 10.63 48.54 -16.87
CA VAL A 233 11.72 48.18 -15.94
C VAL A 233 12.37 46.85 -16.31
N ILE A 234 11.56 45.85 -16.67
CA ILE A 234 12.04 44.52 -17.03
C ILE A 234 12.39 44.47 -18.51
N ASN A 235 13.62 44.09 -18.80
CA ASN A 235 14.06 43.85 -20.17
C ASN A 235 13.68 42.41 -20.55
N GLY A 236 12.73 42.23 -21.47
CA GLY A 236 12.27 40.90 -21.90
C GLY A 236 11.61 40.98 -23.28
N PHE A 237 10.93 39.92 -23.67
CA PHE A 237 10.27 39.76 -24.94
C PHE A 237 8.74 39.74 -24.73
N PRO A 238 8.09 40.94 -24.82
CA PRO A 238 6.67 41.04 -24.54
C PRO A 238 5.81 40.48 -25.67
N GLU A 239 4.84 39.62 -25.30
CA GLU A 239 3.81 39.08 -26.19
C GLU A 239 2.42 39.48 -25.69
N LYS A 240 1.55 39.92 -26.60
CA LYS A 240 0.19 40.32 -26.24
C LYS A 240 -0.74 39.11 -26.12
N VAL A 241 -1.29 38.92 -24.92
CA VAL A 241 -2.25 37.84 -24.59
C VAL A 241 -3.46 38.48 -23.93
N ASN A 242 -4.68 38.14 -24.38
CA ASN A 242 -5.90 38.73 -23.83
C ASN A 242 -6.30 38.08 -22.49
N ASN A 243 -6.85 38.87 -21.56
CA ASN A 243 -7.40 38.40 -20.27
C ASN A 243 -6.38 37.65 -19.40
N ILE A 244 -5.16 38.13 -19.35
CA ILE A 244 -4.05 37.41 -18.72
C ILE A 244 -4.27 37.16 -17.24
N ALA A 245 -4.82 38.18 -16.52
CA ALA A 245 -5.11 38.03 -15.09
C ALA A 245 -6.14 36.91 -14.83
N GLU A 246 -7.22 36.84 -15.64
CA GLU A 246 -8.25 35.81 -15.50
C GLU A 246 -7.67 34.41 -15.76
N LEU A 247 -6.85 34.27 -16.78
CA LEU A 247 -6.20 33.00 -17.12
C LEU A 247 -5.27 32.55 -16.00
N THR A 248 -4.39 33.42 -15.51
CA THR A 248 -3.48 33.14 -14.40
C THR A 248 -4.22 32.73 -13.14
N PHE A 249 -5.25 33.49 -12.74
CA PHE A 249 -6.07 33.15 -11.58
C PHE A 249 -6.81 31.82 -11.73
N LYS A 250 -7.32 31.51 -12.92
CA LYS A 250 -8.07 30.27 -13.18
C LYS A 250 -7.17 29.03 -13.04
N ILE A 251 -5.98 29.07 -13.64
CA ILE A 251 -5.00 27.96 -13.60
C ILE A 251 -4.54 27.75 -12.16
N ASN A 252 -4.04 28.79 -11.51
CA ASN A 252 -3.54 28.71 -10.15
C ASN A 252 -4.59 28.33 -9.11
N ARG A 253 -5.85 28.75 -9.30
CA ARG A 253 -6.96 28.33 -8.43
C ARG A 253 -7.22 26.85 -8.51
N TYR A 254 -7.16 26.27 -9.71
CA TYR A 254 -7.34 24.83 -9.90
C TYR A 254 -6.23 24.04 -9.18
N GLU A 255 -4.99 24.44 -9.35
CA GLU A 255 -3.84 23.82 -8.71
C GLU A 255 -3.87 23.92 -7.18
N LEU A 256 -4.21 25.10 -6.65
CA LEU A 256 -4.34 25.31 -5.22
C LEU A 256 -5.47 24.44 -4.61
N ILE A 257 -6.57 24.25 -5.34
CA ILE A 257 -7.66 23.36 -4.91
C ILE A 257 -7.15 21.91 -4.84
N GLN A 258 -6.46 21.43 -5.88
CA GLN A 258 -5.91 20.06 -5.90
C GLN A 258 -4.90 19.84 -4.76
N TYR A 259 -3.99 20.78 -4.56
CA TYR A 259 -3.04 20.73 -3.47
C TYR A 259 -3.73 20.70 -2.09
N SER A 260 -4.70 21.59 -1.87
CA SER A 260 -5.45 21.67 -0.62
C SER A 260 -6.25 20.40 -0.35
N LEU A 261 -6.90 19.83 -1.38
CA LEU A 261 -7.61 18.55 -1.27
C LEU A 261 -6.65 17.40 -0.91
N SER A 262 -5.47 17.38 -1.53
CA SER A 262 -4.45 16.37 -1.22
C SER A 262 -3.98 16.46 0.23
N LEU A 263 -3.76 17.68 0.76
CA LEU A 263 -3.42 17.91 2.17
C LEU A 263 -4.51 17.47 3.14
N ILE A 264 -5.77 17.86 2.85
CA ILE A 264 -6.92 17.48 3.69
C ILE A 264 -7.05 15.96 3.72
N LEU A 265 -7.01 15.32 2.54
CA LEU A 265 -7.14 13.86 2.42
C LEU A 265 -5.98 13.15 3.13
N LEU A 266 -4.75 13.67 3.02
CA LEU A 266 -3.59 13.16 3.74
C LEU A 266 -3.82 13.18 5.26
N ARG A 267 -4.34 14.27 5.81
CA ARG A 267 -4.66 14.38 7.24
C ARG A 267 -5.75 13.41 7.67
N ILE A 268 -6.78 13.23 6.84
CA ILE A 268 -7.86 12.24 7.08
C ILE A 268 -7.26 10.83 7.12
N VAL A 269 -6.45 10.46 6.12
CA VAL A 269 -5.83 9.13 6.04
C VAL A 269 -4.91 8.86 7.23
N GLN A 270 -4.06 9.82 7.62
CA GLN A 270 -3.18 9.70 8.79
C GLN A 270 -3.97 9.52 10.09
N SER A 271 -5.00 10.34 10.29
CA SER A 271 -5.88 10.26 11.46
C SER A 271 -6.64 8.93 11.51
N LEU A 272 -7.18 8.49 10.37
CA LEU A 272 -7.89 7.22 10.27
C LEU A 272 -6.95 6.03 10.54
N SER A 273 -5.73 6.04 10.00
CA SER A 273 -4.73 5.00 10.25
C SER A 273 -4.43 4.81 11.74
N LEU A 274 -4.38 5.89 12.50
CA LEU A 274 -4.19 5.85 13.95
C LEU A 274 -5.47 5.45 14.70
N ALA A 275 -6.64 5.78 14.17
CA ALA A 275 -7.93 5.49 14.80
C ALA A 275 -8.40 4.03 14.60
N ILE A 276 -8.09 3.39 13.47
CA ILE A 276 -8.56 2.04 13.11
C ILE A 276 -8.29 0.99 14.21
N PRO A 277 -7.11 0.88 14.85
CA PRO A 277 -6.89 -0.07 15.93
C PRO A 277 -7.90 0.08 17.08
N PHE A 278 -8.21 1.32 17.46
CA PHE A 278 -9.18 1.62 18.51
C PHE A 278 -10.62 1.37 18.07
N LEU A 279 -10.93 1.62 16.81
CA LEU A 279 -12.23 1.27 16.22
C LEU A 279 -12.45 -0.24 16.20
N PHE A 280 -11.43 -1.04 15.91
CA PHE A 280 -11.50 -2.50 16.04
C PHE A 280 -11.77 -2.93 17.48
N LEU A 281 -11.10 -2.31 18.46
CA LEU A 281 -11.39 -2.56 19.86
C LEU A 281 -12.82 -2.20 20.22
N PHE A 282 -13.32 -1.06 19.75
CA PHE A 282 -14.70 -0.63 19.98
C PHE A 282 -15.70 -1.63 19.39
N VAL A 283 -15.50 -2.06 18.15
CA VAL A 283 -16.37 -3.08 17.51
C VAL A 283 -16.33 -4.39 18.28
N TYR A 284 -15.14 -4.84 18.74
CA TYR A 284 -15.02 -6.02 19.59
C TYR A 284 -15.81 -5.90 20.88
N ILE A 285 -15.68 -4.78 21.60
CA ILE A 285 -16.40 -4.57 22.87
C ILE A 285 -17.92 -4.53 22.65
N ALA A 286 -18.37 -3.89 21.57
CA ALA A 286 -19.78 -3.73 21.27
C ALA A 286 -20.45 -5.02 20.73
N TYR A 287 -19.74 -5.78 19.90
CA TYR A 287 -20.33 -6.88 19.14
C TYR A 287 -19.63 -8.22 19.31
N GLY A 288 -18.31 -8.25 19.59
CA GLY A 288 -17.51 -9.47 19.60
C GLY A 288 -17.27 -10.08 20.98
N ARG A 289 -17.54 -9.32 22.06
CA ARG A 289 -17.25 -9.81 23.41
C ARG A 289 -18.25 -10.87 23.86
N GLU A 290 -17.74 -12.07 24.16
CA GLU A 290 -18.55 -13.20 24.62
C GLU A 290 -18.75 -13.23 26.14
N LYS A 291 -19.84 -13.91 26.55
CA LYS A 291 -20.10 -14.17 27.96
C LYS A 291 -19.09 -15.21 28.50
N ARG A 292 -18.69 -15.07 29.74
CA ARG A 292 -17.81 -16.04 30.40
C ARG A 292 -18.59 -17.28 30.84
N PHE A 293 -18.09 -18.47 30.45
CA PHE A 293 -18.61 -19.77 30.92
C PHE A 293 -17.47 -20.56 31.56
N ILE A 294 -17.81 -21.35 32.58
CA ILE A 294 -16.87 -22.27 33.23
C ILE A 294 -17.11 -23.65 32.57
N VAL A 295 -16.07 -24.14 31.87
CA VAL A 295 -16.05 -25.42 31.20
C VAL A 295 -14.76 -26.16 31.59
N PRO A 296 -14.78 -27.50 31.83
CA PRO A 296 -13.58 -28.26 32.11
C PRO A 296 -12.52 -28.10 31.03
N LYS A 297 -11.22 -28.16 31.41
CA LYS A 297 -10.12 -28.08 30.44
C LYS A 297 -10.15 -29.22 29.43
N TYR A 298 -10.53 -30.42 29.87
CA TYR A 298 -10.65 -31.63 29.07
C TYR A 298 -12.03 -32.24 29.28
N LEU A 299 -12.64 -32.74 28.22
CA LEU A 299 -13.92 -33.43 28.27
C LEU A 299 -13.80 -34.72 27.46
N SER A 300 -14.06 -35.86 28.10
CA SER A 300 -13.97 -37.19 27.44
C SER A 300 -15.28 -37.67 26.81
N VAL A 301 -16.36 -36.94 27.03
CA VAL A 301 -17.70 -37.25 26.48
C VAL A 301 -18.00 -36.26 25.37
N THR A 302 -18.63 -36.75 24.29
CA THR A 302 -19.12 -35.94 23.18
C THR A 302 -20.12 -34.89 23.70
N PRO A 303 -19.90 -33.60 23.51
CA PRO A 303 -20.77 -32.55 24.05
C PRO A 303 -22.21 -32.64 23.58
N ASN A 304 -22.40 -32.94 22.31
CA ASN A 304 -23.72 -33.08 21.71
C ASN A 304 -23.67 -34.09 20.55
N ASN A 305 -24.06 -35.34 20.84
CA ASN A 305 -24.07 -36.44 19.85
C ASN A 305 -25.25 -36.41 18.86
N LYS A 306 -26.18 -35.44 19.03
CA LYS A 306 -27.30 -35.23 18.09
C LYS A 306 -26.87 -34.40 16.88
N LEU A 307 -25.76 -33.65 16.98
CA LEU A 307 -25.24 -32.85 15.88
C LEU A 307 -24.57 -33.75 14.85
N LYS A 308 -24.78 -33.44 13.59
CA LYS A 308 -24.10 -34.11 12.48
C LYS A 308 -22.62 -33.78 12.45
N PRO A 309 -21.73 -34.73 12.12
CA PRO A 309 -20.27 -34.45 12.09
C PRO A 309 -19.88 -33.35 11.14
N TRP A 310 -20.49 -33.21 9.97
CA TRP A 310 -20.25 -32.12 9.04
C TRP A 310 -20.61 -30.76 9.67
N PHE A 311 -21.67 -30.70 10.47
CA PHE A 311 -22.07 -29.50 11.16
C PHE A 311 -21.08 -29.14 12.28
N VAL A 312 -20.58 -30.14 13.01
CA VAL A 312 -19.54 -29.93 14.03
C VAL A 312 -18.24 -29.39 13.39
N ASN A 313 -17.85 -29.91 12.24
CA ASN A 313 -16.73 -29.38 11.47
C ASN A 313 -16.96 -27.91 11.07
N LEU A 314 -18.12 -27.60 10.46
CA LEU A 314 -18.48 -26.28 9.98
C LEU A 314 -18.49 -25.22 11.09
N VAL A 315 -18.95 -25.58 12.30
CA VAL A 315 -19.24 -24.60 13.36
C VAL A 315 -18.17 -24.59 14.45
N PHE A 316 -17.65 -25.76 14.84
CA PHE A 316 -16.86 -25.89 16.07
C PHE A 316 -15.37 -26.21 15.86
N LYS A 317 -14.96 -26.68 14.67
CA LYS A 317 -13.57 -27.09 14.42
C LYS A 317 -12.58 -25.93 14.50
N SER A 318 -12.89 -24.79 13.86
CA SER A 318 -12.02 -23.64 13.74
C SER A 318 -12.81 -22.33 13.78
N ASP A 319 -12.58 -21.43 12.82
CA ASP A 319 -13.44 -20.25 12.61
C ASP A 319 -14.80 -20.72 12.06
N PRO A 320 -15.91 -20.36 12.71
CA PRO A 320 -17.23 -20.74 12.22
C PRO A 320 -17.47 -20.39 10.76
N LEU A 321 -18.20 -21.26 10.06
CA LEU A 321 -18.47 -21.19 8.62
C LEU A 321 -17.29 -21.59 7.72
N ASN A 322 -16.17 -22.01 8.29
CA ASN A 322 -15.08 -22.66 7.56
C ASN A 322 -15.27 -24.18 7.59
N PHE A 323 -15.61 -24.73 6.44
CA PHE A 323 -15.78 -26.17 6.24
C PHE A 323 -14.60 -26.72 5.44
N ASP A 324 -14.13 -27.91 5.81
CA ASP A 324 -13.04 -28.59 5.14
C ASP A 324 -13.28 -30.09 4.95
N GLU A 325 -12.31 -30.79 4.35
CA GLU A 325 -12.37 -32.21 4.02
C GLU A 325 -12.63 -33.12 5.21
N ASP A 326 -12.21 -32.74 6.42
CA ASP A 326 -12.47 -33.54 7.62
C ASP A 326 -13.98 -33.69 7.90
N GLY A 327 -14.76 -32.65 7.55
CA GLY A 327 -16.23 -32.73 7.64
C GLY A 327 -16.81 -33.75 6.68
N PHE A 328 -16.24 -33.88 5.48
CA PHE A 328 -16.62 -34.88 4.50
C PHE A 328 -16.28 -36.30 5.00
N TYR A 329 -15.03 -36.52 5.44
CA TYR A 329 -14.59 -37.83 5.94
C TYR A 329 -15.37 -38.25 7.19
N ALA A 330 -15.60 -37.36 8.13
CA ALA A 330 -16.40 -37.62 9.32
C ALA A 330 -17.86 -38.01 8.96
N THR A 331 -18.41 -37.38 7.90
CA THR A 331 -19.75 -37.76 7.39
C THR A 331 -19.76 -39.16 6.82
N LEU A 332 -18.72 -39.58 6.09
CA LEU A 332 -18.63 -40.97 5.59
C LEU A 332 -18.57 -41.97 6.75
N LEU A 333 -17.79 -41.70 7.79
CA LEU A 333 -17.70 -42.54 8.99
C LEU A 333 -19.04 -42.63 9.73
N ASP A 334 -19.76 -41.50 9.85
CA ASP A 334 -21.08 -41.47 10.48
C ASP A 334 -22.15 -42.22 9.66
N LEU A 335 -22.16 -42.04 8.34
CA LEU A 335 -23.03 -42.80 7.44
C LEU A 335 -22.76 -44.32 7.53
N HIS A 336 -21.49 -44.72 7.67
CA HIS A 336 -21.12 -46.11 7.89
C HIS A 336 -21.61 -46.62 9.24
N LYS A 337 -21.39 -45.87 10.34
CA LYS A 337 -21.87 -46.23 11.68
C LYS A 337 -23.40 -46.39 11.71
N ARG A 338 -24.13 -45.54 11.00
CA ARG A 338 -25.59 -45.60 10.91
C ARG A 338 -26.12 -46.63 9.90
N GLY A 339 -25.27 -47.41 9.24
CA GLY A 339 -25.67 -48.45 8.27
C GLY A 339 -26.27 -47.85 6.98
N LYS A 340 -25.95 -46.63 6.62
CA LYS A 340 -26.37 -46.00 5.35
C LYS A 340 -25.46 -46.38 4.20
N ILE A 341 -24.18 -46.55 4.50
CA ILE A 341 -23.15 -47.09 3.61
C ILE A 341 -22.34 -48.14 4.36
N LYS A 342 -21.66 -49.04 3.65
CA LYS A 342 -20.68 -49.97 4.22
C LYS A 342 -19.30 -49.69 3.61
N ILE A 343 -18.34 -49.42 4.46
CA ILE A 343 -16.95 -49.17 4.05
C ILE A 343 -16.14 -50.42 4.38
N GLU A 344 -15.44 -50.98 3.40
CA GLU A 344 -14.57 -52.13 3.55
C GLU A 344 -13.18 -51.83 3.00
N ALA A 345 -12.12 -52.14 3.77
CA ALA A 345 -10.75 -52.00 3.32
C ALA A 345 -10.38 -53.20 2.42
N LYS A 346 -9.58 -52.89 1.38
CA LYS A 346 -8.98 -53.91 0.49
C LYS A 346 -7.50 -54.12 0.87
N ASN A 347 -6.95 -55.28 0.52
CA ASN A 347 -5.57 -55.66 0.81
C ASN A 347 -4.50 -54.69 0.19
N ASN A 348 -4.85 -53.94 -0.85
CA ASN A 348 -3.96 -53.02 -1.59
C ASN A 348 -4.17 -51.54 -1.27
N ARG A 349 -4.52 -51.15 -0.04
CA ARG A 349 -4.83 -49.78 0.38
C ARG A 349 -6.00 -49.12 -0.35
N GLY A 350 -6.82 -49.89 -1.08
CA GLY A 350 -8.07 -49.43 -1.67
C GLY A 350 -9.25 -49.58 -0.69
N LEU A 351 -10.36 -48.92 -0.99
CA LEU A 351 -11.61 -48.99 -0.25
C LEU A 351 -12.75 -49.39 -1.18
N LYS A 352 -13.71 -50.17 -0.65
CA LYS A 352 -15.02 -50.39 -1.25
C LYS A 352 -16.08 -49.71 -0.39
N ILE A 353 -16.93 -48.88 -1.01
CA ILE A 353 -18.05 -48.22 -0.35
C ILE A 353 -19.33 -48.73 -1.01
N GLN A 354 -20.09 -49.50 -0.28
CA GLN A 354 -21.40 -50.01 -0.73
C GLN A 354 -22.50 -49.08 -0.22
N LEU A 355 -23.38 -48.62 -1.09
CA LEU A 355 -24.56 -47.82 -0.76
C LEU A 355 -25.70 -48.75 -0.33
N LEU A 356 -26.30 -48.50 0.86
CA LEU A 356 -27.29 -49.40 1.46
C LEU A 356 -28.69 -48.77 1.54
N ASN A 357 -28.82 -47.64 2.24
CA ASN A 357 -30.11 -46.99 2.51
C ASN A 357 -29.97 -45.46 2.54
N GLU A 358 -30.92 -44.75 1.95
CA GLU A 358 -30.94 -43.29 1.84
C GLU A 358 -32.00 -42.61 2.72
N GLU A 359 -32.74 -43.36 3.53
CA GLU A 359 -33.76 -42.78 4.40
C GLU A 359 -33.14 -41.94 5.54
N GLY A 360 -33.77 -40.82 5.90
CA GLY A 360 -33.37 -39.99 7.03
C GLY A 360 -32.05 -39.24 6.83
N LEU A 361 -31.62 -38.99 5.57
CA LEU A 361 -30.46 -38.19 5.21
C LEU A 361 -30.83 -36.71 5.18
N ASP A 362 -29.94 -35.88 5.71
CA ASP A 362 -30.03 -34.42 5.58
C ASP A 362 -29.56 -33.94 4.20
N VAL A 363 -29.59 -32.62 3.98
CA VAL A 363 -29.24 -32.01 2.68
C VAL A 363 -27.78 -32.25 2.29
N TYR A 364 -26.85 -32.16 3.25
CA TYR A 364 -25.44 -32.41 2.98
C TYR A 364 -25.17 -33.89 2.72
N GLU A 365 -25.70 -34.77 3.55
CA GLU A 365 -25.58 -36.21 3.41
C GLU A 365 -26.14 -36.69 2.06
N LYS A 366 -27.28 -36.14 1.60
CA LYS A 366 -27.84 -36.44 0.27
C LYS A 366 -26.89 -36.06 -0.86
N ARG A 367 -26.19 -34.93 -0.74
CA ARG A 367 -25.17 -34.53 -1.73
C ARG A 367 -23.98 -35.50 -1.74
N VAL A 368 -23.51 -35.91 -0.56
CA VAL A 368 -22.43 -36.91 -0.44
C VAL A 368 -22.86 -38.23 -1.11
N ILE A 369 -24.06 -38.73 -0.82
CA ILE A 369 -24.56 -39.97 -1.45
C ILE A 369 -24.75 -39.81 -2.95
N LYS A 370 -25.26 -38.66 -3.43
CA LYS A 370 -25.39 -38.39 -4.87
C LYS A 370 -24.02 -38.46 -5.58
N PHE A 371 -22.99 -37.87 -5.00
CA PHE A 371 -21.63 -37.92 -5.53
C PHE A 371 -21.08 -39.38 -5.51
N LEU A 372 -21.27 -40.12 -4.44
CA LEU A 372 -20.86 -41.51 -4.41
C LEU A 372 -21.60 -42.37 -5.48
N LYS A 373 -22.88 -42.08 -5.73
CA LYS A 373 -23.65 -42.73 -6.80
C LYS A 373 -23.10 -42.46 -8.18
N SER A 374 -22.66 -41.22 -8.46
CA SER A 374 -22.09 -40.88 -9.77
C SER A 374 -20.79 -41.65 -10.06
N LEU A 375 -20.07 -42.08 -9.02
CA LEU A 375 -18.88 -42.92 -9.10
C LEU A 375 -19.14 -44.41 -8.96
N SER A 376 -20.36 -44.81 -8.59
CA SER A 376 -20.67 -46.20 -8.28
C SER A 376 -20.99 -47.05 -9.51
N ARG A 377 -20.59 -48.32 -9.46
CA ARG A 377 -21.08 -49.36 -10.35
C ARG A 377 -21.84 -50.40 -9.50
N ASN A 378 -23.11 -50.64 -9.84
CA ASN A 378 -23.99 -51.52 -9.06
C ASN A 378 -24.08 -51.16 -7.56
N ASN A 379 -24.23 -49.86 -7.23
CA ASN A 379 -24.24 -49.31 -5.88
C ASN A 379 -22.95 -49.54 -5.06
N VAL A 380 -21.83 -49.85 -5.70
CA VAL A 380 -20.53 -50.01 -5.07
C VAL A 380 -19.54 -49.03 -5.71
N VAL A 381 -18.90 -48.22 -4.90
CA VAL A 381 -17.75 -47.39 -5.29
C VAL A 381 -16.49 -48.14 -4.93
N ASP A 382 -15.67 -48.48 -5.93
CA ASP A 382 -14.34 -49.07 -5.75
C ASP A 382 -13.27 -48.04 -6.07
N THR A 383 -12.44 -47.67 -5.09
CA THR A 383 -11.42 -46.63 -5.28
C THR A 383 -10.40 -46.96 -6.37
N ASP A 384 -10.16 -48.24 -6.67
CA ASP A 384 -9.24 -48.65 -7.73
C ASP A 384 -9.89 -48.47 -9.11
N GLU A 385 -11.21 -48.71 -9.21
CA GLU A 385 -11.97 -48.41 -10.45
C GLU A 385 -12.06 -46.88 -10.67
N VAL A 386 -12.28 -46.11 -9.61
CA VAL A 386 -12.26 -44.61 -9.69
C VAL A 386 -10.91 -44.09 -10.16
N LYS A 387 -9.77 -44.64 -9.67
CA LYS A 387 -8.45 -44.28 -10.15
C LYS A 387 -8.29 -44.54 -11.64
N LYS A 388 -8.68 -45.72 -12.10
CA LYS A 388 -8.65 -46.07 -13.54
C LYS A 388 -9.56 -45.15 -14.37
N LEU A 389 -10.74 -44.80 -13.86
CA LEU A 389 -11.65 -43.87 -14.52
C LEU A 389 -10.97 -42.49 -14.69
N VAL A 390 -10.33 -41.98 -13.62
CA VAL A 390 -9.60 -40.69 -13.64
C VAL A 390 -8.46 -40.76 -14.66
N GLU A 391 -7.67 -41.85 -14.71
CA GLU A 391 -6.61 -42.05 -15.68
C GLU A 391 -7.14 -42.03 -17.13
N ILE A 392 -8.23 -42.77 -17.40
CA ILE A 392 -8.86 -42.79 -18.75
C ILE A 392 -9.35 -41.39 -19.15
N LEU A 393 -10.03 -40.70 -18.23
CA LEU A 393 -10.53 -39.34 -18.49
C LEU A 393 -9.41 -38.30 -18.69
N SER A 394 -8.26 -38.45 -17.98
CA SER A 394 -7.13 -37.56 -18.12
C SER A 394 -6.32 -37.74 -19.42
N LEU A 395 -6.39 -38.95 -20.04
CA LEU A 395 -5.73 -39.26 -21.30
C LEU A 395 -6.57 -38.87 -22.54
N ASN A 396 -7.88 -38.64 -22.38
CA ASN A 396 -8.80 -38.33 -23.47
C ASN A 396 -9.26 -36.86 -23.41
N ARG A 397 -8.74 -36.02 -24.32
CA ARG A 397 -9.09 -34.60 -24.43
C ARG A 397 -10.60 -34.34 -24.58
N GLU A 398 -11.32 -35.21 -25.27
CA GLU A 398 -12.77 -35.05 -25.45
C GLU A 398 -13.56 -35.27 -24.15
N LEU A 399 -13.01 -35.99 -23.18
CA LEU A 399 -13.63 -36.31 -21.91
C LEU A 399 -13.04 -35.52 -20.71
N GLU A 400 -12.10 -34.63 -20.95
CA GLU A 400 -11.44 -33.79 -19.91
C GLU A 400 -12.46 -32.97 -19.11
N TRP A 401 -13.48 -32.43 -19.78
CA TRP A 401 -14.58 -31.72 -19.12
C TRP A 401 -15.28 -32.54 -18.03
N LYS A 402 -15.44 -33.85 -18.25
CA LYS A 402 -16.07 -34.75 -17.27
C LYS A 402 -15.20 -34.98 -16.05
N LEU A 403 -13.88 -35.00 -16.24
CA LEU A 403 -12.93 -35.06 -15.13
C LEU A 403 -12.97 -33.78 -14.31
N LEU A 404 -13.04 -32.60 -14.97
CA LEU A 404 -13.20 -31.31 -14.31
C LEU A 404 -14.51 -31.23 -13.52
N GLU A 405 -15.62 -31.68 -14.10
CA GLU A 405 -16.92 -31.73 -13.42
C GLU A 405 -16.87 -32.58 -12.13
N LEU A 406 -16.31 -33.80 -12.19
CA LEU A 406 -16.14 -34.66 -11.01
C LEU A 406 -15.23 -34.03 -9.94
N LYS A 407 -14.16 -33.38 -10.38
CA LYS A 407 -13.25 -32.65 -9.50
C LYS A 407 -13.96 -31.48 -8.82
N ASP A 408 -14.74 -30.71 -9.56
CA ASP A 408 -15.48 -29.57 -9.03
C ASP A 408 -16.58 -29.98 -8.08
N GLU A 409 -17.30 -31.08 -8.37
CA GLU A 409 -18.29 -31.68 -7.43
C GLU A 409 -17.61 -32.11 -6.13
N LEU A 410 -16.48 -32.83 -6.20
CA LEU A 410 -15.71 -33.21 -5.02
C LEU A 410 -15.22 -31.98 -4.23
N LEU A 411 -14.63 -31.01 -4.91
CA LEU A 411 -14.16 -29.75 -4.27
C LEU A 411 -15.32 -29.00 -3.62
N TYR A 412 -16.49 -29.01 -4.25
CA TYR A 412 -17.69 -28.42 -3.65
C TYR A 412 -18.11 -29.14 -2.36
N LEU A 413 -18.08 -30.48 -2.33
CA LEU A 413 -18.40 -31.26 -1.14
C LEU A 413 -17.40 -31.09 0.00
N ILE A 414 -16.10 -31.04 -0.29
CA ILE A 414 -15.06 -30.94 0.74
C ILE A 414 -14.82 -29.51 1.24
N LYS A 415 -15.28 -28.49 0.50
CA LYS A 415 -15.08 -27.06 0.87
C LYS A 415 -16.35 -26.34 1.27
N ARG A 416 -17.53 -26.92 1.05
CA ARG A 416 -18.81 -26.24 1.29
C ARG A 416 -19.83 -27.16 1.93
N ALA A 417 -20.41 -26.67 3.02
CA ALA A 417 -21.61 -27.24 3.66
C ALA A 417 -22.70 -26.17 3.75
N GLU A 418 -23.87 -26.51 4.29
CA GLU A 418 -25.04 -25.65 4.45
C GLU A 418 -24.77 -24.55 5.49
N ARG A 419 -24.22 -23.43 5.07
CA ARG A 419 -23.90 -22.27 5.96
C ARG A 419 -25.13 -21.76 6.70
N ASN A 420 -26.30 -21.81 6.10
CA ASN A 420 -27.54 -21.34 6.72
C ASN A 420 -27.89 -22.18 7.98
N ALA A 421 -27.45 -23.43 8.06
CA ALA A 421 -27.62 -24.26 9.25
C ALA A 421 -26.84 -23.70 10.48
N ALA A 422 -25.80 -22.94 10.27
CA ALA A 422 -24.99 -22.31 11.34
C ALA A 422 -25.54 -20.96 11.82
N GLU A 423 -26.46 -20.32 11.09
CA GLU A 423 -27.03 -19.01 11.46
C GLU A 423 -27.68 -18.96 12.83
N PRO A 424 -28.40 -20.03 13.29
CA PRO A 424 -28.93 -20.06 14.65
C PRO A 424 -27.86 -20.06 15.73
N TYR A 425 -26.61 -20.45 15.43
CA TYR A 425 -25.50 -20.62 16.38
C TYR A 425 -24.61 -19.40 16.48
N VAL A 426 -24.27 -18.79 15.34
CA VAL A 426 -23.25 -17.76 15.29
C VAL A 426 -23.60 -16.61 14.35
N ILE A 427 -23.25 -15.39 14.75
CA ILE A 427 -23.29 -14.19 13.90
C ILE A 427 -21.86 -13.90 13.48
N SER A 428 -21.57 -14.03 12.19
CA SER A 428 -20.26 -13.70 11.64
C SER A 428 -20.02 -12.20 11.68
N GLY A 429 -18.88 -11.78 12.25
CA GLY A 429 -18.44 -10.40 12.28
C GLY A 429 -17.80 -9.88 10.99
N ARG A 430 -17.67 -10.73 9.95
CA ARG A 430 -17.08 -10.33 8.66
C ARG A 430 -17.78 -9.09 8.06
N LYS A 431 -19.10 -8.99 8.22
CA LYS A 431 -19.88 -7.84 7.75
C LYS A 431 -19.48 -6.53 8.44
N MET A 432 -18.99 -6.59 9.69
CA MET A 432 -18.54 -5.40 10.43
C MET A 432 -17.23 -4.82 9.90
N LEU A 433 -16.45 -5.62 9.15
CA LEU A 433 -15.21 -5.17 8.54
C LEU A 433 -15.41 -4.52 7.15
N ILE A 434 -16.57 -4.72 6.52
CA ILE A 434 -16.88 -4.17 5.19
C ILE A 434 -16.71 -2.64 5.14
N PRO A 435 -17.22 -1.84 6.09
CA PRO A 435 -17.06 -0.40 6.05
C PRO A 435 -15.57 0.04 6.07
N PHE A 436 -14.74 -0.63 6.88
CA PHE A 436 -13.30 -0.33 6.96
C PHE A 436 -12.60 -0.58 5.63
N ILE A 437 -12.89 -1.72 5.00
CA ILE A 437 -12.31 -2.09 3.69
C ILE A 437 -12.81 -1.12 2.61
N SER A 438 -14.12 -0.84 2.57
CA SER A 438 -14.71 0.05 1.56
C SER A 438 -14.17 1.48 1.65
N ILE A 439 -14.06 2.03 2.87
CA ILE A 439 -13.49 3.36 3.11
C ILE A 439 -12.01 3.36 2.71
N SER A 440 -11.24 2.33 3.07
CA SER A 440 -9.82 2.25 2.73
C SER A 440 -9.59 2.16 1.22
N ILE A 441 -10.40 1.40 0.50
CA ILE A 441 -10.36 1.31 -0.97
C ILE A 441 -10.75 2.66 -1.59
N PHE A 442 -11.80 3.30 -1.09
CA PHE A 442 -12.21 4.63 -1.57
C PHE A 442 -11.10 5.67 -1.41
N LEU A 443 -10.46 5.72 -0.23
CA LEU A 443 -9.34 6.63 0.04
C LEU A 443 -8.14 6.35 -0.87
N LEU A 444 -7.84 5.08 -1.13
CA LEU A 444 -6.77 4.69 -2.05
C LEU A 444 -7.08 5.13 -3.49
N LEU A 445 -8.29 4.88 -3.98
CA LEU A 445 -8.70 5.30 -5.33
C LEU A 445 -8.70 6.82 -5.48
N ALA A 446 -9.19 7.56 -4.47
CA ALA A 446 -9.13 9.02 -4.46
C ALA A 446 -7.67 9.53 -4.49
N SER A 447 -6.78 8.88 -3.75
CA SER A 447 -5.34 9.21 -3.75
C SER A 447 -4.68 8.95 -5.11
N ILE A 448 -5.04 7.86 -5.78
CA ILE A 448 -4.57 7.54 -7.14
C ILE A 448 -5.05 8.62 -8.13
N LEU A 449 -6.33 8.99 -8.08
CA LEU A 449 -6.89 10.01 -8.97
C LEU A 449 -6.20 11.37 -8.79
N LEU A 450 -5.92 11.77 -7.55
CA LEU A 450 -5.18 12.99 -7.27
C LEU A 450 -3.73 12.89 -7.74
N ALA A 451 -3.07 11.75 -7.58
CA ALA A 451 -1.69 11.55 -8.03
C ALA A 451 -1.55 11.60 -9.56
N LEU A 452 -2.52 11.07 -10.30
CA LEU A 452 -2.50 11.07 -11.77
C LEU A 452 -2.72 12.47 -12.37
N ASN A 453 -3.39 13.37 -11.65
CA ASN A 453 -3.74 14.71 -12.12
C ASN A 453 -2.92 15.83 -11.47
N SER A 454 -1.99 15.50 -10.58
CA SER A 454 -1.25 16.50 -9.79
C SER A 454 0.07 16.86 -10.43
N LEU A 455 0.34 18.16 -10.52
CA LEU A 455 1.67 18.71 -10.79
C LEU A 455 2.58 18.62 -9.54
N PHE A 456 2.01 18.37 -8.36
CA PHE A 456 2.73 18.28 -7.07
C PHE A 456 3.01 16.84 -6.68
N TYR A 457 3.93 16.21 -7.37
CA TYR A 457 4.27 14.79 -7.18
C TYR A 457 4.63 14.42 -5.74
N SER A 458 5.29 15.30 -4.99
CA SER A 458 5.74 14.99 -3.63
C SER A 458 4.58 14.73 -2.66
N ILE A 459 3.59 15.61 -2.61
CA ILE A 459 2.44 15.45 -1.70
C ILE A 459 1.53 14.30 -2.12
N SER A 460 1.36 14.12 -3.44
CA SER A 460 0.52 13.07 -4.00
C SER A 460 1.10 11.68 -3.75
N THR A 461 2.42 11.51 -3.85
CA THR A 461 3.11 10.26 -3.53
C THR A 461 3.05 9.94 -2.03
N ILE A 462 3.23 10.94 -1.16
CA ILE A 462 3.08 10.79 0.29
C ILE A 462 1.65 10.37 0.64
N LEU A 463 0.63 11.01 0.04
CA LEU A 463 -0.78 10.67 0.24
C LEU A 463 -1.07 9.24 -0.21
N LEU A 464 -0.61 8.87 -1.42
CA LEU A 464 -0.80 7.53 -1.97
C LEU A 464 -0.17 6.47 -1.05
N ALA A 465 1.08 6.67 -0.63
CA ALA A 465 1.77 5.75 0.28
C ALA A 465 1.03 5.59 1.61
N ASN A 466 0.56 6.71 2.21
CA ASN A 466 -0.21 6.66 3.46
C ASN A 466 -1.55 5.91 3.31
N SER A 467 -2.18 5.98 2.12
CA SER A 467 -3.49 5.34 1.86
C SER A 467 -3.45 3.80 1.88
N PHE A 468 -2.27 3.20 1.74
CA PHE A 468 -2.11 1.75 1.92
C PHE A 468 -2.22 1.31 3.39
N ILE A 469 -1.91 2.18 4.36
CA ILE A 469 -1.91 1.81 5.78
C ILE A 469 -3.30 1.34 6.25
N PRO A 470 -4.40 2.11 6.10
CA PRO A 470 -5.74 1.68 6.49
C PRO A 470 -6.20 0.42 5.76
N LEU A 471 -5.80 0.24 4.50
CA LEU A 471 -6.14 -0.95 3.73
C LEU A 471 -5.45 -2.19 4.30
N ILE A 472 -4.15 -2.12 4.56
CA ILE A 472 -3.38 -3.23 5.15
C ILE A 472 -3.95 -3.60 6.52
N GLN A 473 -4.26 -2.61 7.38
CA GLN A 473 -4.90 -2.85 8.68
C GLN A 473 -6.23 -3.60 8.55
N SER A 474 -7.07 -3.18 7.60
CA SER A 474 -8.37 -3.80 7.35
C SER A 474 -8.24 -5.23 6.82
N LEU A 475 -7.25 -5.49 5.96
CA LEU A 475 -6.94 -6.84 5.45
C LEU A 475 -6.39 -7.75 6.56
N ILE A 476 -5.54 -7.24 7.45
CA ILE A 476 -5.05 -7.99 8.61
C ILE A 476 -6.21 -8.42 9.50
N ALA A 477 -7.18 -7.52 9.74
CA ALA A 477 -8.36 -7.85 10.53
C ALA A 477 -9.18 -9.02 9.95
N LEU A 478 -9.20 -9.19 8.62
CA LEU A 478 -9.83 -10.35 7.97
C LEU A 478 -9.14 -11.68 8.28
N GLY A 479 -7.86 -11.67 8.63
CA GLY A 479 -7.11 -12.87 9.02
C GLY A 479 -7.48 -13.42 10.40
N PHE A 480 -8.20 -12.63 11.21
CA PHE A 480 -8.69 -13.06 12.52
C PHE A 480 -10.04 -13.80 12.42
N PRO A 481 -10.39 -14.63 13.43
CA PRO A 481 -11.66 -15.35 13.43
C PRO A 481 -12.87 -14.43 13.24
N SER A 482 -13.85 -14.92 12.50
CA SER A 482 -15.06 -14.13 12.19
C SER A 482 -15.87 -13.77 13.43
N THR A 483 -15.73 -14.55 14.50
CA THR A 483 -16.36 -14.30 15.81
C THR A 483 -15.68 -13.19 16.62
N LEU A 484 -14.47 -12.73 16.25
CA LEU A 484 -13.82 -11.64 16.97
C LEU A 484 -14.64 -10.34 16.92
N PHE A 485 -15.32 -10.09 15.79
CA PHE A 485 -16.23 -8.96 15.57
C PHE A 485 -17.70 -9.36 15.45
N GLY A 486 -17.99 -10.64 15.68
CA GLY A 486 -19.31 -11.26 15.76
C GLY A 486 -19.51 -11.90 17.12
N LYS A 487 -20.53 -12.74 17.24
CA LYS A 487 -20.81 -13.41 18.51
C LYS A 487 -21.55 -14.73 18.33
N TRP A 488 -21.39 -15.60 19.30
CA TRP A 488 -22.24 -16.77 19.44
C TRP A 488 -23.61 -16.36 19.99
N ARG A 489 -24.66 -16.98 19.47
CA ARG A 489 -26.02 -16.73 19.95
C ARG A 489 -26.29 -17.53 21.22
N HIS A 490 -27.12 -16.99 22.10
CA HIS A 490 -27.59 -17.65 23.34
C HIS A 490 -26.45 -18.26 24.18
N SER A 491 -26.53 -19.57 24.47
CA SER A 491 -25.54 -20.34 25.21
C SER A 491 -24.58 -21.17 24.32
N PHE A 492 -24.65 -20.99 23.00
CA PHE A 492 -23.85 -21.81 22.08
C PHE A 492 -22.34 -21.55 22.20
N TYR A 493 -21.94 -20.42 22.79
CA TYR A 493 -20.53 -20.24 23.14
C TYR A 493 -20.05 -21.22 24.21
N LYS A 494 -20.92 -21.61 25.16
CA LYS A 494 -20.61 -22.69 26.13
C LYS A 494 -20.39 -24.00 25.39
N GLU A 495 -21.26 -24.37 24.47
CA GLU A 495 -21.14 -25.60 23.65
C GLU A 495 -19.84 -25.56 22.83
N LYS A 496 -19.47 -24.40 22.25
CA LYS A 496 -18.17 -24.23 21.59
C LYS A 496 -16.99 -24.54 22.53
N LEU A 497 -17.03 -24.05 23.75
CA LEU A 497 -15.98 -24.31 24.74
C LEU A 497 -15.92 -25.80 25.14
N GLU A 498 -17.06 -26.46 25.20
CA GLU A 498 -17.17 -27.91 25.47
C GLU A 498 -16.58 -28.72 24.29
N TRP A 499 -16.88 -28.35 23.03
CA TRP A 499 -16.25 -28.96 21.85
C TRP A 499 -14.74 -28.72 21.82
N ASP A 500 -14.27 -27.55 22.24
CA ASP A 500 -12.84 -27.28 22.37
C ASP A 500 -12.19 -28.12 23.48
N ALA A 501 -12.89 -28.37 24.58
CA ALA A 501 -12.40 -29.22 25.65
C ALA A 501 -12.34 -30.69 25.21
N PHE A 502 -13.32 -31.15 24.43
CA PHE A 502 -13.33 -32.47 23.83
C PHE A 502 -12.21 -32.64 22.79
N LYS A 503 -12.03 -31.65 21.91
CA LYS A 503 -10.91 -31.62 20.98
C LYS A 503 -9.55 -31.68 21.69
N ARG A 504 -9.36 -30.92 22.77
CA ARG A 504 -8.11 -30.97 23.58
C ARG A 504 -7.88 -32.34 24.17
N PHE A 505 -8.95 -33.01 24.66
CA PHE A 505 -8.86 -34.37 25.17
C PHE A 505 -8.41 -35.34 24.06
N LEU A 506 -9.03 -35.29 22.89
CA LEU A 506 -8.68 -36.15 21.74
C LEU A 506 -7.33 -35.79 21.10
N SER A 507 -6.77 -34.63 21.40
CA SER A 507 -5.43 -34.25 20.94
C SER A 507 -4.31 -34.85 21.82
N ASP A 508 -4.62 -35.35 23.02
CA ASP A 508 -3.66 -35.88 23.98
C ASP A 508 -3.73 -37.40 24.04
N LEU A 509 -2.79 -38.05 23.36
CA LEU A 509 -2.72 -39.53 23.29
C LEU A 509 -2.62 -40.20 24.68
N ALA A 510 -1.94 -39.54 25.65
CA ALA A 510 -1.81 -40.08 27.00
C ALA A 510 -3.16 -40.06 27.73
N LEU A 511 -3.94 -39.00 27.55
CA LEU A 511 -5.29 -38.92 28.11
C LEU A 511 -6.25 -39.93 27.44
N ILE A 512 -6.21 -40.06 26.11
CA ILE A 512 -7.04 -41.06 25.40
C ILE A 512 -6.74 -42.48 25.93
N LYS A 513 -5.46 -42.86 26.02
CA LYS A 513 -5.05 -44.17 26.51
C LYS A 513 -5.44 -44.40 27.99
N LYS A 514 -5.27 -43.36 28.83
CA LYS A 514 -5.62 -43.44 30.25
C LYS A 514 -7.13 -43.63 30.50
N TYR A 515 -7.95 -42.98 29.68
CA TYR A 515 -9.40 -42.99 29.80
C TYR A 515 -10.07 -43.79 28.68
N SER A 516 -9.33 -44.76 28.07
CA SER A 516 -9.84 -45.58 26.98
C SER A 516 -11.12 -46.31 27.39
N PRO A 517 -12.22 -46.16 26.64
CA PRO A 517 -13.47 -46.80 26.97
C PRO A 517 -13.42 -48.30 26.70
N LYS A 518 -14.12 -49.06 27.53
CA LYS A 518 -14.32 -50.49 27.29
C LYS A 518 -15.34 -50.76 26.17
N ASP A 519 -16.22 -49.80 25.92
CA ASP A 519 -17.28 -49.88 24.92
C ASP A 519 -16.78 -49.38 23.55
N LEU A 520 -16.81 -50.24 22.55
CA LEU A 520 -16.43 -49.96 21.16
C LEU A 520 -17.29 -48.86 20.53
N SER A 521 -18.51 -48.65 21.00
CA SER A 521 -19.41 -47.62 20.47
C SER A 521 -18.86 -46.20 20.75
N ILE A 522 -18.23 -46.00 21.91
CA ILE A 522 -17.62 -44.75 22.31
C ILE A 522 -16.38 -44.45 21.44
N TRP A 523 -15.56 -45.47 21.13
CA TRP A 523 -14.45 -45.32 20.20
C TRP A 523 -14.92 -44.85 18.81
N GLY A 524 -16.05 -45.43 18.34
CA GLY A 524 -16.64 -44.98 17.08
C GLY A 524 -17.10 -43.53 17.09
N GLU A 525 -17.63 -43.02 18.22
CA GLU A 525 -17.96 -41.58 18.37
C GLU A 525 -16.72 -40.71 18.42
N TRP A 526 -15.70 -41.11 19.18
CA TRP A 526 -14.45 -40.39 19.26
C TRP A 526 -13.78 -40.29 17.90
N LEU A 527 -13.79 -41.35 17.09
CA LEU A 527 -13.23 -41.32 15.74
C LEU A 527 -14.03 -40.37 14.84
N ILE A 528 -15.35 -40.48 14.81
CA ILE A 528 -16.21 -39.64 13.95
C ILE A 528 -16.05 -38.17 14.30
N TYR A 529 -16.25 -37.78 15.57
CA TYR A 529 -16.16 -36.37 15.96
C TYR A 529 -14.71 -35.90 16.08
N GLY A 530 -13.76 -36.79 16.38
CA GLY A 530 -12.32 -36.49 16.30
C GLY A 530 -11.89 -36.14 14.88
N THR A 531 -12.36 -36.87 13.87
CA THR A 531 -12.15 -36.55 12.46
C THR A 531 -12.81 -35.22 12.12
N ALA A 532 -14.07 -34.99 12.48
CA ALA A 532 -14.74 -33.71 12.26
C ALA A 532 -13.99 -32.53 12.85
N LEU A 533 -13.31 -32.70 13.99
CA LEU A 533 -12.52 -31.69 14.67
C LEU A 533 -11.05 -31.62 14.21
N GLY A 534 -10.60 -32.46 13.27
CA GLY A 534 -9.25 -32.50 12.75
C GLY A 534 -8.22 -33.17 13.67
N VAL A 535 -8.66 -34.10 14.53
CA VAL A 535 -7.81 -34.86 15.46
C VAL A 535 -8.06 -36.38 15.39
N GLY A 536 -8.68 -36.84 14.31
CA GLY A 536 -9.04 -38.27 14.10
C GLY A 536 -7.81 -39.20 14.11
N ASP A 537 -6.70 -38.79 13.55
CA ASP A 537 -5.45 -39.57 13.54
C ASP A 537 -4.96 -39.93 14.94
N ASN A 538 -5.14 -39.04 15.92
CA ASN A 538 -4.77 -39.33 17.31
C ASN A 538 -5.65 -40.42 17.91
N VAL A 539 -6.93 -40.43 17.55
CA VAL A 539 -7.86 -41.47 17.99
C VAL A 539 -7.49 -42.82 17.38
N ILE A 540 -7.18 -42.86 16.07
CA ILE A 540 -6.71 -44.07 15.37
C ILE A 540 -5.42 -44.62 16.00
N LYS A 541 -4.43 -43.74 16.27
CA LYS A 541 -3.18 -44.16 16.92
C LYS A 541 -3.38 -44.68 18.35
N ALA A 542 -4.39 -44.21 19.04
CA ALA A 542 -4.70 -44.68 20.38
C ALA A 542 -5.45 -46.04 20.36
N MET A 543 -6.33 -46.27 19.38
CA MET A 543 -7.00 -47.55 19.14
C MET A 543 -6.03 -48.67 18.78
#